data_5cc5a095af42ee677501cb69c5d9ade3
#
_entry.id   5cc5a095af42ee677501cb69c5d9ade3
#
_cell.length_a   1.000
_cell.length_b   1.000
_cell.length_c   1.000
_cell.angle_alpha   90.00
_cell.angle_beta   90.00
_cell.angle_gamma   90.00
#
_symmetry.space_group_name_H-M   'P 1'
#
loop_
_entity.id
_entity.type
_entity.pdbx_description
1 polymer ?
#
loop_
_entity_poly.entity_id
_entity_poly.type
_entity_poly.pdbx_seq_one_letter_code
_entity_poly.pdbx_strand_id
1 'polypeptide(L)'
;MNKQTPMKSSGKLDYLEMPATGGTLDRLKAFYSGAFGWSFTDYGPTYSAFAEGLDGGFQADAAEASAKPLPVLYSRDLEETLRAVENAGGTVVKPIFAFPGGSRFHFVDPAGNEMAVWSE
;
A
#
# COMPACT_ATOMS: atom_id res chain seq x y z
N MET A 1 15.69 7.99 25.80
CA MET A 1 16.18 6.94 24.91
C MET A 1 15.57 7.07 23.54
N ASN A 2 16.41 7.08 22.56
CA ASN A 2 15.92 7.11 21.20
C ASN A 2 15.30 5.80 20.80
N LYS A 3 14.07 5.90 20.37
CA LYS A 3 13.42 4.78 19.75
C LYS A 3 13.82 4.75 18.28
N GLN A 4 14.73 3.90 17.94
CA GLN A 4 15.05 3.73 16.54
C GLN A 4 13.95 2.96 15.85
N THR A 5 13.50 3.48 14.71
CA THR A 5 12.62 2.73 13.84
C THR A 5 13.40 1.53 13.30
N PRO A 6 12.91 0.31 13.50
CA PRO A 6 13.59 -0.85 12.94
C PRO A 6 13.73 -0.70 11.42
N MET A 7 14.86 -1.16 10.88
CA MET A 7 15.00 -1.25 9.44
C MET A 7 13.96 -2.19 8.88
N LYS A 8 13.30 -1.76 7.81
CA LYS A 8 12.36 -2.62 7.12
C LYS A 8 13.09 -3.75 6.42
N SER A 9 12.51 -4.93 6.48
CA SER A 9 13.07 -6.11 5.83
C SER A 9 12.49 -6.26 4.44
N SER A 10 13.37 -6.41 3.45
CA SER A 10 12.95 -6.68 2.08
C SER A 10 12.17 -7.97 1.99
N GLY A 11 11.14 -7.98 1.15
CA GLY A 11 10.32 -9.15 0.89
C GLY A 11 9.25 -9.43 1.93
N LYS A 12 9.00 -8.50 2.84
CA LYS A 12 7.98 -8.66 3.89
C LYS A 12 6.79 -7.75 3.63
N LEU A 13 5.61 -8.19 4.07
CA LEU A 13 4.43 -7.34 4.06
C LEU A 13 4.64 -6.15 5.00
N ASP A 14 4.29 -4.96 4.54
CA ASP A 14 4.58 -3.72 5.25
C ASP A 14 3.38 -2.82 5.38
N TYR A 15 2.40 -2.93 4.48
CA TYR A 15 1.35 -1.93 4.37
C TYR A 15 0.12 -2.51 3.68
N LEU A 16 -1.06 -2.01 4.04
CA LEU A 16 -2.30 -2.39 3.37
C LEU A 16 -2.99 -1.13 2.85
N GLU A 17 -3.10 -1.02 1.53
CA GLU A 17 -3.85 0.07 0.92
C GLU A 17 -5.21 -0.42 0.49
N MET A 18 -6.26 0.32 0.83
CA MET A 18 -7.63 -0.04 0.48
C MET A 18 -8.28 1.04 -0.35
N PRO A 19 -9.07 0.67 -1.37
CA PRO A 19 -9.77 1.66 -2.19
C PRO A 19 -10.90 2.33 -1.41
N ALA A 20 -11.05 3.64 -1.64
CA ALA A 20 -12.12 4.45 -1.04
C ALA A 20 -12.71 5.37 -2.10
N THR A 21 -12.96 4.84 -3.30
CA THR A 21 -13.45 5.61 -4.44
C THR A 21 -14.94 5.90 -4.37
N GLY A 22 -15.43 6.75 -5.28
CA GLY A 22 -16.86 7.07 -5.34
C GLY A 22 -17.35 7.98 -4.23
N GLY A 23 -16.46 8.83 -3.69
CA GLY A 23 -16.85 9.76 -2.62
C GLY A 23 -17.11 9.10 -1.27
N THR A 24 -16.52 7.93 -1.01
CA THR A 24 -16.80 7.14 0.18
C THR A 24 -15.84 7.39 1.34
N LEU A 25 -14.77 8.16 1.15
CA LEU A 25 -13.69 8.27 2.15
C LEU A 25 -14.19 8.71 3.52
N ASP A 26 -14.99 9.77 3.58
CA ASP A 26 -15.49 10.27 4.87
C ASP A 26 -16.37 9.25 5.57
N ARG A 27 -17.20 8.54 4.81
CA ARG A 27 -18.08 7.49 5.37
C ARG A 27 -17.27 6.30 5.87
N LEU A 28 -16.18 5.94 5.17
CA LEU A 28 -15.29 4.87 5.63
C LEU A 28 -14.59 5.25 6.92
N LYS A 29 -14.08 6.47 7.01
CA LYS A 29 -13.44 6.94 8.24
C LYS A 29 -14.42 6.92 9.41
N ALA A 30 -15.62 7.41 9.19
CA ALA A 30 -16.66 7.41 10.22
C ALA A 30 -17.06 5.98 10.63
N PHE A 31 -17.14 5.09 9.66
CA PHE A 31 -17.47 3.69 9.92
C PHE A 31 -16.42 3.02 10.82
N TYR A 32 -15.16 3.11 10.44
CA TYR A 32 -14.11 2.44 11.20
C TYR A 32 -13.85 3.11 12.55
N SER A 33 -14.03 4.42 12.64
CA SER A 33 -13.96 5.10 13.95
C SER A 33 -15.10 4.68 14.85
N GLY A 34 -16.32 4.61 14.31
CA GLY A 34 -17.49 4.24 15.09
C GLY A 34 -17.54 2.79 15.50
N ALA A 35 -17.16 1.89 14.59
CA ALA A 35 -17.26 0.46 14.84
C ALA A 35 -16.07 -0.09 15.64
N PHE A 36 -14.86 0.46 15.41
CA PHE A 36 -13.62 -0.13 15.93
C PHE A 36 -12.72 0.87 16.67
N GLY A 37 -13.08 2.14 16.73
CA GLY A 37 -12.29 3.15 17.40
C GLY A 37 -11.03 3.57 16.65
N TRP A 38 -10.99 3.39 15.33
CA TRP A 38 -9.81 3.75 14.54
C TRP A 38 -9.61 5.25 14.47
N SER A 39 -8.35 5.66 14.37
CA SER A 39 -7.94 7.04 14.13
C SER A 39 -7.24 7.16 12.79
N PHE A 40 -7.33 8.34 12.18
CA PHE A 40 -6.80 8.56 10.83
C PHE A 40 -5.93 9.79 10.78
N THR A 41 -4.96 9.77 9.88
CA THR A 41 -4.14 10.92 9.51
C THR A 41 -4.37 11.21 8.02
N ASP A 42 -4.91 12.38 7.72
CA ASP A 42 -5.20 12.76 6.35
C ASP A 42 -3.94 13.31 5.67
N TYR A 43 -3.69 12.85 4.47
CA TYR A 43 -2.62 13.35 3.59
C TYR A 43 -3.29 13.91 2.33
N GLY A 44 -3.85 15.10 2.44
CA GLY A 44 -4.64 15.71 1.40
C GLY A 44 -6.08 15.17 1.36
N PRO A 45 -6.86 15.59 0.35
CA PRO A 45 -8.30 15.26 0.32
C PRO A 45 -8.60 13.84 -0.16
N THR A 46 -7.63 13.12 -0.71
CA THR A 46 -7.88 11.82 -1.33
C THR A 46 -7.14 10.67 -0.68
N TYR A 47 -6.45 10.90 0.44
CA TYR A 47 -5.73 9.81 1.12
C TYR A 47 -5.79 9.98 2.63
N SER A 48 -6.11 8.89 3.32
CA SER A 48 -6.16 8.89 4.78
C SER A 48 -5.49 7.62 5.30
N ALA A 49 -4.47 7.80 6.15
CA ALA A 49 -3.69 6.70 6.69
C ALA A 49 -4.18 6.26 8.05
N PHE A 50 -3.94 5.01 8.38
CA PHE A 50 -4.23 4.42 9.69
C PHE A 50 -3.06 3.54 10.13
N ALA A 51 -3.01 3.26 11.44
CA ALA A 51 -1.99 2.38 12.04
C ALA A 51 -2.67 1.57 13.15
N GLU A 52 -3.56 0.67 12.74
CA GLU A 52 -4.43 -0.05 13.66
C GLU A 52 -4.10 -1.54 13.66
N GLY A 53 -2.86 -1.85 13.98
CA GLY A 53 -2.31 -3.19 13.93
C GLY A 53 -1.33 -3.33 12.79
N LEU A 54 -1.77 -3.08 11.57
CA LEU A 54 -0.96 -2.98 10.36
C LEU A 54 -1.07 -1.55 9.86
N ASP A 55 0.03 -0.99 9.41
CA ASP A 55 0.00 0.32 8.75
C ASP A 55 -0.76 0.21 7.43
N GLY A 56 -1.54 1.21 7.13
CA GLY A 56 -2.30 1.21 5.90
C GLY A 56 -2.90 2.55 5.58
N GLY A 57 -3.72 2.58 4.55
CA GLY A 57 -4.41 3.79 4.15
C GLY A 57 -5.55 3.52 3.19
N PHE A 58 -6.45 4.50 3.11
CA PHE A 58 -7.53 4.53 2.15
C PHE A 58 -7.17 5.48 1.01
N GLN A 59 -7.20 4.96 -0.22
CA GLN A 59 -6.94 5.73 -1.43
C GLN A 59 -8.27 6.08 -2.09
N ALA A 60 -8.61 7.37 -2.10
CA ALA A 60 -9.87 7.86 -2.66
C ALA A 60 -9.74 8.34 -4.11
N ASP A 61 -8.51 8.53 -4.61
CA ASP A 61 -8.29 8.93 -6.00
C ASP A 61 -8.51 7.72 -6.91
N ALA A 62 -9.55 7.79 -7.74
CA ALA A 62 -9.91 6.68 -8.61
C ALA A 62 -8.81 6.35 -9.63
N ALA A 63 -7.97 7.32 -10.01
CA ALA A 63 -6.87 7.09 -10.93
C ALA A 63 -5.74 6.26 -10.29
N GLU A 64 -5.62 6.32 -8.96
CA GLU A 64 -4.54 5.64 -8.24
C GLU A 64 -5.00 4.40 -7.48
N ALA A 65 -6.29 4.31 -7.16
CA ALA A 65 -6.80 3.22 -6.34
C ALA A 65 -6.83 1.89 -7.10
N SER A 66 -6.45 0.82 -6.41
CA SER A 66 -6.68 -0.53 -6.90
C SER A 66 -8.15 -0.90 -6.74
N ALA A 67 -8.61 -1.90 -7.50
CA ALA A 67 -10.00 -2.34 -7.45
C ALA A 67 -10.35 -3.03 -6.13
N LYS A 68 -9.35 -3.59 -5.45
CA LYS A 68 -9.49 -4.38 -4.22
C LYS A 68 -8.41 -3.96 -3.22
N PRO A 69 -8.51 -4.38 -1.96
CA PRO A 69 -7.41 -4.19 -1.02
C PRO A 69 -6.07 -4.65 -1.60
N LEU A 70 -5.05 -3.85 -1.43
CA LEU A 70 -3.74 -4.04 -2.03
C LEU A 70 -2.71 -4.26 -0.93
N PRO A 71 -2.25 -5.48 -0.71
CA PRO A 71 -1.11 -5.73 0.17
C PRO A 71 0.16 -5.17 -0.47
N VAL A 72 0.99 -4.53 0.33
CA VAL A 72 2.21 -3.88 -0.14
C VAL A 72 3.40 -4.45 0.62
N LEU A 73 4.36 -4.98 -0.13
CA LEU A 73 5.63 -5.44 0.43
C LEU A 73 6.64 -4.30 0.38
N TYR A 74 7.69 -4.44 1.16
CA TYR A 74 8.83 -3.54 1.11
C TYR A 74 10.02 -4.22 0.44
N SER A 75 10.80 -3.45 -0.33
CA SER A 75 12.09 -3.90 -0.85
C SER A 75 13.06 -2.73 -0.81
N ARG A 76 14.32 -3.01 -0.50
CA ARG A 76 15.39 -2.01 -0.59
C ARG A 76 15.89 -1.83 -2.01
N ASP A 77 15.57 -2.75 -2.91
CA ASP A 77 15.99 -2.68 -4.31
C ASP A 77 14.82 -3.13 -5.19
N LEU A 78 14.04 -2.15 -5.67
CA LEU A 78 12.84 -2.43 -6.46
C LEU A 78 13.16 -3.12 -7.77
N GLU A 79 14.23 -2.73 -8.44
CA GLU A 79 14.55 -3.32 -9.75
C GLU A 79 14.95 -4.78 -9.62
N GLU A 80 15.73 -5.12 -8.59
CA GLU A 80 16.06 -6.51 -8.32
C GLU A 80 14.80 -7.32 -7.98
N THR A 81 13.93 -6.77 -7.13
CA THR A 81 12.70 -7.45 -6.75
C THR A 81 11.76 -7.62 -7.93
N LEU A 82 11.68 -6.63 -8.81
CA LEU A 82 10.86 -6.74 -10.02
C LEU A 82 11.34 -7.90 -10.89
N ARG A 83 12.65 -8.00 -11.10
CA ARG A 83 13.20 -9.12 -11.87
C ARG A 83 12.93 -10.46 -11.18
N ALA A 84 13.05 -10.51 -9.86
CA ALA A 84 12.75 -11.73 -9.11
C ALA A 84 11.29 -12.16 -9.23
N VAL A 85 10.38 -11.18 -9.21
CA VAL A 85 8.95 -11.45 -9.42
C VAL A 85 8.71 -12.05 -10.80
N GLU A 86 9.27 -11.45 -11.83
CA GLU A 86 9.10 -11.96 -13.19
C GLU A 86 9.72 -13.35 -13.35
N ASN A 87 10.91 -13.56 -12.82
CA ASN A 87 11.58 -14.86 -12.90
C ASN A 87 10.84 -15.96 -12.14
N ALA A 88 10.10 -15.58 -11.11
CA ALA A 88 9.36 -16.55 -10.28
C ALA A 88 7.93 -16.82 -10.80
N GLY A 89 7.53 -16.17 -11.89
CA GLY A 89 6.23 -16.41 -12.51
C GLY A 89 5.15 -15.35 -12.26
N GLY A 90 5.51 -14.25 -11.63
CA GLY A 90 4.59 -13.11 -11.48
C GLY A 90 4.57 -12.25 -12.73
N THR A 91 3.53 -11.43 -12.86
CA THR A 91 3.37 -10.51 -13.99
C THR A 91 3.36 -9.08 -13.47
N VAL A 92 4.28 -8.26 -13.94
CA VAL A 92 4.29 -6.83 -13.59
C VAL A 92 3.16 -6.13 -14.36
N VAL A 93 2.23 -5.52 -13.62
CA VAL A 93 1.07 -4.84 -14.22
C VAL A 93 1.19 -3.32 -14.15
N LYS A 94 2.02 -2.79 -13.26
CA LYS A 94 2.41 -1.38 -13.22
C LYS A 94 3.92 -1.31 -13.04
N PRO A 95 4.67 -0.83 -14.05
CA PRO A 95 6.12 -0.64 -13.91
C PRO A 95 6.45 0.34 -12.79
N ILE A 96 7.70 0.38 -12.36
CA ILE A 96 8.14 1.23 -11.27
C ILE A 96 7.75 2.68 -11.55
N PHE A 97 7.08 3.30 -10.57
CA PHE A 97 6.69 4.71 -10.63
C PHE A 97 6.93 5.36 -9.28
N ALA A 98 7.16 6.68 -9.30
CA ALA A 98 7.39 7.46 -8.10
C ALA A 98 6.06 7.94 -7.51
N PHE A 99 6.05 8.06 -6.18
CA PHE A 99 4.95 8.68 -5.44
C PHE A 99 5.56 9.46 -4.27
N PRO A 100 4.78 10.33 -3.59
CA PRO A 100 5.32 11.00 -2.40
C PRO A 100 5.73 9.98 -1.33
N GLY A 101 7.03 9.93 -1.04
CA GLY A 101 7.58 8.99 -0.06
C GLY A 101 8.46 7.90 -0.64
N GLY A 102 8.43 7.69 -1.95
CA GLY A 102 9.27 6.67 -2.56
C GLY A 102 8.86 6.29 -3.96
N SER A 103 9.05 5.02 -4.27
CA SER A 103 8.64 4.41 -5.55
C SER A 103 8.02 3.06 -5.31
N ARG A 104 7.24 2.58 -6.26
CA ARG A 104 6.65 1.25 -6.18
C ARG A 104 6.34 0.69 -7.56
N PHE A 105 6.09 -0.61 -7.62
CA PHE A 105 5.52 -1.27 -8.79
C PHE A 105 4.42 -2.22 -8.33
N HIS A 106 3.56 -2.63 -9.25
CA HIS A 106 2.52 -3.60 -8.96
C HIS A 106 2.73 -4.85 -9.79
N PHE A 107 2.42 -5.99 -9.20
CA PHE A 107 2.46 -7.27 -9.90
C PHE A 107 1.24 -8.10 -9.54
N VAL A 108 0.98 -9.10 -10.36
CA VAL A 108 -0.04 -10.12 -10.10
C VAL A 108 0.68 -11.44 -9.87
N ASP A 109 0.34 -12.13 -8.80
CA ASP A 109 0.93 -13.42 -8.48
C ASP A 109 0.29 -14.55 -9.30
N PRO A 110 0.80 -15.80 -9.22
CA PRO A 110 0.24 -16.89 -10.01
C PRO A 110 -1.22 -17.22 -9.75
N ALA A 111 -1.79 -16.79 -8.64
CA ALA A 111 -3.21 -16.98 -8.33
C ALA A 111 -4.09 -15.81 -8.76
N GLY A 112 -3.50 -14.76 -9.31
CA GLY A 112 -4.24 -13.58 -9.75
C GLY A 112 -4.37 -12.48 -8.70
N ASN A 113 -3.64 -12.55 -7.59
CA ASN A 113 -3.66 -11.49 -6.58
C ASN A 113 -2.79 -10.32 -7.00
N GLU A 114 -3.37 -9.13 -7.02
CA GLU A 114 -2.58 -7.92 -7.25
C GLU A 114 -1.93 -7.48 -5.95
N MET A 115 -0.62 -7.23 -6.01
CA MET A 115 0.21 -6.80 -4.90
C MET A 115 1.09 -5.65 -5.36
N ALA A 116 1.64 -4.91 -4.42
CA ALA A 116 2.65 -3.90 -4.74
C ALA A 116 3.92 -4.13 -3.92
N VAL A 117 5.01 -3.56 -4.41
CA VAL A 117 6.29 -3.50 -3.69
C VAL A 117 6.75 -2.05 -3.71
N TRP A 118 7.15 -1.53 -2.56
CA TRP A 118 7.60 -0.15 -2.46
C TRP A 118 9.00 -0.05 -1.85
N SER A 119 9.64 1.07 -2.09
CA SER A 119 10.92 1.45 -1.50
C SER A 119 10.94 2.96 -1.32
N GLU A 120 11.74 3.43 -0.38
CA GLU A 120 11.99 4.86 -0.21
C GLU A 120 12.73 5.46 -1.42
#